data_b200d768c6fd03d5cf915396fc074f8f
#
_entry.id   b200d768c6fd03d5cf915396fc074f8f
#
_cell.length_a   1.000
_cell.length_b   1.000
_cell.length_c   1.000
_cell.angle_alpha   90.00
_cell.angle_beta   90.00
_cell.angle_gamma   90.00
#
_symmetry.space_group_name_H-M   'P 1'
#
loop_
_entity.id
_entity.type
_entity.pdbx_description
1 polymer ?
#
loop_
_entity_poly.entity_id
_entity_poly.type
_entity_poly.pdbx_seq_one_letter_code
_entity_poly.pdbx_strand_id
1 'polypeptide(L)'
;MSKNDIISGKRKTAVSKLRFIPGTGNIFFNGLAYSALPLFHRLALIEPIRIYEHEMNEKVKFDFFITAMGGGKESQIQAARLAIAKSL
;
A
#
# COMPACT_ATOMS: atom_id res chain seq x y z
N MET A 1 13.23 9.06 -6.13
CA MET A 1 11.84 9.11 -6.62
C MET A 1 11.15 10.35 -6.08
N SER A 2 10.45 11.06 -6.95
CA SER A 2 9.70 12.26 -6.55
C SER A 2 8.48 11.86 -5.71
N LYS A 3 8.11 12.69 -4.72
CA LYS A 3 6.91 12.46 -3.92
C LYS A 3 5.62 12.59 -4.74
N ASN A 4 5.70 13.13 -5.96
CA ASN A 4 4.55 13.26 -6.85
C ASN A 4 4.40 12.06 -7.79
N ASP A 5 5.34 11.12 -7.75
CA ASP A 5 5.26 9.94 -8.58
C ASP A 5 4.13 9.03 -8.09
N ILE A 6 3.42 8.44 -9.03
CA ILE A 6 2.36 7.50 -8.75
C ILE A 6 2.85 6.11 -9.10
N ILE A 7 2.74 5.20 -8.16
CA ILE A 7 3.14 3.81 -8.35
C ILE A 7 1.88 2.97 -8.52
N SER A 8 1.83 2.17 -9.56
CA SER A 8 0.67 1.35 -9.87
C SER A 8 0.91 -0.12 -9.59
N GLY A 9 -0.10 -0.80 -9.07
CA GLY A 9 -0.15 -2.24 -8.95
C GLY A 9 -1.41 -2.72 -9.63
N LYS A 10 -1.35 -3.92 -10.24
CA LYS A 10 -2.50 -4.51 -10.91
C LYS A 10 -2.67 -5.95 -10.50
N ARG A 11 -3.93 -6.36 -10.36
CA ARG A 11 -4.28 -7.75 -10.10
C ARG A 11 -5.60 -8.05 -10.77
N LYS A 12 -5.60 -8.92 -11.81
CA LYS A 12 -6.78 -9.17 -12.63
C LYS A 12 -7.26 -7.83 -13.22
N THR A 13 -8.51 -7.43 -12.96
CA THR A 13 -9.04 -6.16 -13.46
C THR A 13 -8.90 -5.02 -12.46
N ALA A 14 -8.36 -5.28 -11.27
CA ALA A 14 -8.15 -4.24 -10.27
C ALA A 14 -6.85 -3.49 -10.53
N VAL A 15 -6.92 -2.18 -10.38
CA VAL A 15 -5.76 -1.29 -10.50
C VAL A 15 -5.67 -0.48 -9.22
N SER A 16 -4.48 -0.43 -8.65
CA SER A 16 -4.19 0.36 -7.47
C SER A 16 -3.17 1.44 -7.83
N LYS A 17 -3.41 2.64 -7.36
CA LYS A 17 -2.46 3.75 -7.51
C LYS A 17 -2.04 4.21 -6.13
N LEU A 18 -0.74 4.30 -5.92
CA LEU A 18 -0.17 4.65 -4.63
C LEU A 18 0.64 5.93 -4.74
N ARG A 19 0.42 6.83 -3.79
CA ARG A 19 1.26 8.01 -3.58
C ARG A 19 1.81 7.92 -2.17
N PHE A 20 3.01 8.44 -1.98
CA PHE A 20 3.58 8.48 -0.65
C PHE A 20 4.22 9.84 -0.39
N ILE A 21 4.17 10.24 0.88
CA ILE A 21 4.79 11.48 1.35
C ILE A 21 5.56 11.14 2.62
N PRO A 22 6.53 11.98 3.03
CA PRO A 22 7.21 11.77 4.30
C PRO A 22 6.21 11.71 5.44
N GLY A 23 6.37 10.73 6.34
CA GLY A 23 5.45 10.52 7.44
C GLY A 23 5.96 9.45 8.39
N THR A 24 5.04 8.76 9.06
CA THR A 24 5.36 7.82 10.13
C THR A 24 4.93 6.39 9.86
N GLY A 25 4.51 6.08 8.64
CA GLY A 25 4.12 4.72 8.28
C GLY A 25 2.61 4.49 8.24
N ASN A 26 1.83 5.56 8.14
CA ASN A 26 0.38 5.42 8.04
C ASN A 26 -0.02 4.96 6.64
N ILE A 27 -1.10 4.17 6.57
CA ILE A 27 -1.63 3.68 5.31
C ILE A 27 -3.11 4.07 5.22
N PHE A 28 -3.49 4.65 4.09
CA PHE A 28 -4.88 5.02 3.81
C PHE A 28 -5.30 4.34 2.52
N PHE A 29 -6.37 3.56 2.59
CA PHE A 29 -6.87 2.79 1.46
C PHE A 29 -8.26 3.28 1.08
N ASN A 30 -8.39 3.87 -0.11
CA ASN A 30 -9.65 4.46 -0.58
C ASN A 30 -10.28 5.40 0.45
N GLY A 31 -9.44 6.23 1.08
CA GLY A 31 -9.89 7.19 2.07
C GLY A 31 -10.10 6.63 3.48
N LEU A 32 -9.92 5.32 3.67
CA LEU A 32 -10.06 4.70 4.99
C LEU A 32 -8.70 4.53 5.63
N ALA A 33 -8.62 4.83 6.93
CA ALA A 33 -7.41 4.56 7.68
C ALA A 33 -7.15 3.06 7.77
N TYR A 34 -5.89 2.70 7.81
CA TYR A 34 -5.46 1.30 7.92
C TYR A 34 -6.22 0.53 9.01
N SER A 35 -6.40 1.16 10.17
CA SER A 35 -7.05 0.51 11.31
C SER A 35 -8.53 0.20 11.08
N ALA A 36 -9.15 0.83 10.07
CA ALA A 36 -10.55 0.58 9.75
C ALA A 36 -10.74 -0.61 8.81
N LEU A 37 -9.66 -1.17 8.29
CA LEU A 37 -9.73 -2.29 7.36
C LEU A 37 -9.89 -3.62 8.08
N PRO A 38 -10.54 -4.63 7.44
CA PRO A 38 -10.59 -5.97 8.01
C PRO A 38 -9.19 -6.55 8.24
N LEU A 39 -9.08 -7.45 9.21
CA LEU A 39 -7.79 -7.99 9.63
C LEU A 39 -6.94 -8.53 8.49
N PHE A 40 -7.53 -9.37 7.62
CA PHE A 40 -6.75 -9.97 6.55
C PHE A 40 -6.26 -8.95 5.53
N HIS A 41 -7.05 -7.88 5.31
CA HIS A 41 -6.64 -6.80 4.42
C HIS A 41 -5.48 -6.00 5.04
N ARG A 42 -5.55 -5.75 6.34
CA ARG A 42 -4.45 -5.08 7.05
C ARG A 42 -3.17 -5.88 6.96
N LEU A 43 -3.25 -7.18 7.18
CA LEU A 43 -2.07 -8.05 7.13
C LEU A 43 -1.46 -8.07 5.72
N ALA A 44 -2.30 -8.12 4.69
CA ALA A 44 -1.81 -8.12 3.32
C ALA A 44 -1.06 -6.83 2.98
N LEU A 45 -1.57 -5.68 3.42
CA LEU A 45 -0.94 -4.40 3.11
C LEU A 45 0.32 -4.15 3.91
N ILE A 46 0.38 -4.61 5.15
CA ILE A 46 1.54 -4.34 6.02
C ILE A 46 2.70 -5.30 5.76
N GLU A 47 2.45 -6.48 5.19
CA GLU A 47 3.49 -7.48 5.01
C GLU A 47 4.71 -6.98 4.24
N PRO A 48 4.57 -6.35 3.06
CA PRO A 48 5.75 -5.87 2.34
C PRO A 48 6.53 -4.83 3.15
N ILE A 49 5.84 -4.01 3.94
CA ILE A 49 6.51 -3.02 4.79
C ILE A 49 7.30 -3.70 5.89
N ARG A 50 6.74 -4.73 6.53
CA ARG A 50 7.44 -5.48 7.57
C ARG A 50 8.67 -6.20 7.03
N ILE A 51 8.55 -6.79 5.86
CA ILE A 51 9.69 -7.46 5.21
C ILE A 51 10.79 -6.45 4.94
N TYR A 52 10.44 -5.30 4.39
CA TYR A 52 11.40 -4.25 4.10
C TYR A 52 12.10 -3.77 5.38
N GLU A 53 11.32 -3.48 6.43
CA GLU A 53 11.88 -3.00 7.69
C GLU A 53 12.81 -4.03 8.33
N HIS A 54 12.46 -5.31 8.23
CA HIS A 54 13.31 -6.38 8.76
C HIS A 54 14.62 -6.48 7.99
N GLU A 55 14.55 -6.46 6.66
CA GLU A 55 15.75 -6.61 5.82
C GLU A 55 16.68 -5.41 5.91
N MET A 56 16.10 -4.21 5.93
CA MET A 56 16.90 -2.97 5.95
C MET A 56 17.23 -2.51 7.36
N ASN A 57 16.66 -3.14 8.36
CA ASN A 57 16.85 -2.80 9.77
C ASN A 57 16.55 -1.33 10.07
N GLU A 58 15.50 -0.79 9.43
CA GLU A 58 15.05 0.57 9.70
C GLU A 58 13.56 0.70 9.43
N LYS A 59 12.94 1.70 10.07
CA LYS A 59 11.50 1.95 9.94
C LYS A 59 11.20 2.71 8.66
N VAL A 60 10.06 2.39 8.05
CA VAL A 60 9.55 3.15 6.92
C VAL A 60 9.06 4.50 7.43
N LYS A 61 9.52 5.58 6.78
CA LYS A 61 9.21 6.95 7.20
C LYS A 61 8.34 7.67 6.17
N PHE A 62 7.36 6.97 5.63
CA PHE A 62 6.42 7.52 4.65
C PHE A 62 5.00 7.14 5.02
N ASP A 63 4.06 8.01 4.66
CA ASP A 63 2.64 7.70 4.70
C ASP A 63 2.22 7.33 3.28
N PHE A 64 1.37 6.31 3.16
CA PHE A 64 0.94 5.77 1.88
C PHE A 64 -0.54 6.07 1.66
N PHE A 65 -0.86 6.61 0.49
CA PHE A 65 -2.23 6.91 0.09
C PHE A 65 -2.56 6.07 -1.13
N ILE A 66 -3.49 5.16 -1.00
CA ILE A 66 -3.80 4.17 -2.01
C ILE A 66 -5.23 4.37 -2.50
N THR A 67 -5.39 4.44 -3.82
CA THR A 67 -6.69 4.46 -4.48
C THR A 67 -6.77 3.22 -5.36
N ALA A 68 -7.76 2.37 -5.14
CA ALA A 68 -7.93 1.15 -5.92
C ALA A 68 -9.31 1.14 -6.56
N MET A 69 -9.39 0.61 -7.78
CA MET A 69 -10.65 0.51 -8.50
C MET A 69 -10.64 -0.72 -9.39
N GLY A 70 -11.84 -1.16 -9.79
CA GLY A 70 -12.01 -2.33 -10.63
C GLY A 70 -11.90 -3.63 -9.84
N GLY A 71 -12.31 -4.74 -10.46
CA GLY A 71 -12.27 -6.05 -9.81
C GLY A 71 -13.07 -6.10 -8.51
N GLY A 72 -12.83 -7.11 -7.70
CA GLY A 72 -13.43 -7.23 -6.39
C GLY A 72 -12.48 -6.72 -5.30
N LYS A 73 -12.98 -6.68 -4.06
CA LYS A 73 -12.24 -6.18 -2.93
C LYS A 73 -10.89 -6.91 -2.76
N GLU A 74 -10.88 -8.22 -2.89
CA GLU A 74 -9.65 -8.99 -2.75
C GLU A 74 -8.63 -8.63 -3.83
N SER A 75 -9.08 -8.47 -5.07
CA SER A 75 -8.17 -8.06 -6.16
C SER A 75 -7.63 -6.66 -5.93
N GLN A 76 -8.46 -5.76 -5.38
CA GLN A 76 -8.02 -4.40 -5.04
C GLN A 76 -6.93 -4.43 -3.97
N ILE A 77 -7.10 -5.24 -2.93
CA ILE A 77 -6.12 -5.36 -1.86
C ILE A 77 -4.82 -5.96 -2.40
N GLN A 78 -4.88 -6.98 -3.26
CA GLN A 78 -3.68 -7.56 -3.86
C GLN A 78 -2.97 -6.55 -4.76
N ALA A 79 -3.71 -5.76 -5.52
CA ALA A 79 -3.13 -4.71 -6.35
C ALA A 79 -2.44 -3.64 -5.47
N ALA A 80 -3.07 -3.28 -4.36
CA ALA A 80 -2.48 -2.32 -3.41
C ALA A 80 -1.19 -2.88 -2.79
N ARG A 81 -1.20 -4.16 -2.42
CA ARG A 81 -0.01 -4.82 -1.87
C ARG A 81 1.15 -4.77 -2.87
N LEU A 82 0.87 -5.02 -4.15
CA LEU A 82 1.90 -4.94 -5.18
C LEU A 82 2.44 -3.52 -5.33
N ALA A 83 1.56 -2.50 -5.26
CA ALA A 83 1.99 -1.11 -5.35
C ALA A 83 2.92 -0.74 -4.18
N ILE A 84 2.58 -1.17 -2.96
CA ILE A 84 3.43 -0.93 -1.80
C ILE A 84 4.79 -1.61 -1.99
N ALA A 85 4.81 -2.86 -2.40
CA ALA A 85 6.06 -3.58 -2.63
C ALA A 85 6.94 -2.89 -3.67
N LYS A 86 6.34 -2.37 -4.74
CA LYS A 86 7.09 -1.63 -5.76
C LYS A 86 7.65 -0.31 -5.23
N SER A 87 6.98 0.31 -4.26
CA SER A 87 7.40 1.60 -3.72
C SER A 87 8.63 1.47 -2.82
N LEU A 88 8.84 0.31 -2.28
CA LEU A 88 9.96 0.04 -1.38
C LEU A 88 11.17 -0.47 -2.17
#